data_7aacc267ffec83776c37c7c7b74fb0b9
#
_entry.id   7aacc267ffec83776c37c7c7b74fb0b9
#
_cell.length_a   1.000
_cell.length_b   1.000
_cell.length_c   1.000
_cell.angle_alpha   90.00
_cell.angle_beta   90.00
_cell.angle_gamma   90.00
#
_symmetry.space_group_name_H-M   'P 1'
#
loop_
_entity.id
_entity.type
_entity.pdbx_description
1 polymer ?
#
loop_
_entity_poly.entity_id
_entity_poly.type
_entity_poly.pdbx_seq_one_letter_code
_entity_poly.pdbx_strand_id
1 'polypeptide(L)'
;MKDKYKVAVIKRPVEFSKETYNKAYNDFSQFVAQNTTMDKIVANAEESGYRLLERADFRSAEHRVGGVKGTREALKWIFAAKEGEVSPLYECGENDHLMVVALEKINPAGYRNINLVADMLKAEIIKDKKAEKLIAEMKGANSIDQVKNMANAVSDSVKHITFSAPAYVSVTRASEPALGAYASKAEINKLTGPIKGNAGVYMIQV
;
A
#
# COMPACT_ATOMS: atom_id res chain seq x y z
N MET A 1 31.90 1.14 23.61
CA MET A 1 30.88 1.79 24.48
C MET A 1 30.31 2.96 23.72
N LYS A 2 28.98 3.15 23.73
CA LYS A 2 28.36 4.36 23.17
C LYS A 2 27.98 5.28 24.31
N ASP A 3 28.19 6.58 24.15
CA ASP A 3 27.84 7.57 25.15
C ASP A 3 26.33 7.61 25.39
N LYS A 4 25.96 7.75 26.65
CA LYS A 4 24.54 7.87 27.06
C LYS A 4 24.35 9.25 27.66
N TYR A 5 23.33 9.95 27.18
CA TYR A 5 23.00 11.29 27.62
C TYR A 5 21.77 11.26 28.51
N LYS A 6 21.82 11.97 29.64
CA LYS A 6 20.65 12.22 30.50
C LYS A 6 20.12 13.61 30.16
N VAL A 7 18.89 13.65 29.70
CA VAL A 7 18.23 14.90 29.30
C VAL A 7 17.02 15.17 30.19
N ALA A 8 16.76 16.42 30.49
CA ALA A 8 15.53 16.90 31.11
C ALA A 8 14.67 17.56 30.03
N VAL A 9 13.41 17.19 29.96
CA VAL A 9 12.45 17.72 28.98
C VAL A 9 11.33 18.41 29.74
N ILE A 10 11.12 19.70 29.47
CA ILE A 10 9.96 20.46 29.96
C ILE A 10 8.97 20.57 28.83
N LYS A 11 7.76 20.01 29.01
CA LYS A 11 6.68 20.05 28.03
C LYS A 11 5.51 20.85 28.62
N ARG A 12 5.06 21.85 27.88
CA ARG A 12 3.84 22.59 28.19
C ARG A 12 2.84 22.35 27.06
N PRO A 13 1.74 21.65 27.30
CA PRO A 13 0.69 21.51 26.30
C PRO A 13 0.01 22.86 26.04
N VAL A 14 -0.37 23.11 24.81
CA VAL A 14 -1.24 24.21 24.40
C VAL A 14 -2.56 23.59 24.03
N GLU A 15 -3.60 23.88 24.81
CA GLU A 15 -4.94 23.33 24.63
C GLU A 15 -5.91 24.43 24.19
N PHE A 16 -6.99 24.07 23.55
CA PHE A 16 -8.07 25.00 23.23
C PHE A 16 -8.76 25.48 24.52
N SER A 17 -9.21 26.75 24.54
CA SER A 17 -10.07 27.20 25.62
C SER A 17 -11.39 26.44 25.62
N LYS A 18 -12.01 26.31 26.79
CA LYS A 18 -13.35 25.67 26.89
C LYS A 18 -14.39 26.35 26.01
N GLU A 19 -14.32 27.66 25.89
CA GLU A 19 -15.22 28.45 25.05
C GLU A 19 -15.03 28.14 23.58
N THR A 20 -13.78 28.08 23.11
CA THR A 20 -13.45 27.73 21.72
C THR A 20 -13.91 26.32 21.40
N TYR A 21 -13.64 25.37 22.29
CA TYR A 21 -14.06 23.99 22.13
C TYR A 21 -15.58 23.84 22.09
N ASN A 22 -16.30 24.42 23.07
CA ASN A 22 -17.75 24.36 23.16
C ASN A 22 -18.42 24.97 21.92
N LYS A 23 -17.87 26.09 21.42
CA LYS A 23 -18.37 26.70 20.18
C LYS A 23 -18.21 25.76 19.01
N ALA A 24 -17.01 25.22 18.77
CA ALA A 24 -16.74 24.27 17.69
C ALA A 24 -17.62 23.00 17.79
N TYR A 25 -17.80 22.49 19.01
CA TYR A 25 -18.66 21.34 19.26
C TYR A 25 -20.14 21.62 18.92
N ASN A 26 -20.65 22.76 19.36
CA ASN A 26 -22.03 23.17 19.10
C ASN A 26 -22.27 23.39 17.61
N ASP A 27 -21.37 24.13 16.95
CA ASP A 27 -21.47 24.40 15.50
C ASP A 27 -21.44 23.10 14.70
N PHE A 28 -20.54 22.17 15.03
CA PHE A 28 -20.46 20.89 14.33
C PHE A 28 -21.62 19.97 14.67
N SER A 29 -22.09 19.94 15.92
CA SER A 29 -23.30 19.20 16.31
C SER A 29 -24.54 19.67 15.57
N GLN A 30 -24.68 20.99 15.39
CA GLN A 30 -25.79 21.57 14.62
C GLN A 30 -25.67 21.19 13.14
N PHE A 31 -24.48 21.23 12.56
CA PHE A 31 -24.24 20.78 11.20
C PHE A 31 -24.65 19.32 11.01
N VAL A 32 -24.23 18.43 11.88
CA VAL A 32 -24.57 16.98 11.84
C VAL A 32 -26.08 16.77 11.98
N ALA A 33 -26.73 17.50 12.88
CA ALA A 33 -28.19 17.40 13.07
C ALA A 33 -29.01 17.85 11.86
N GLN A 34 -28.50 18.81 11.11
CA GLN A 34 -29.12 19.31 9.86
C GLN A 34 -28.83 18.41 8.65
N ASN A 35 -27.69 17.69 8.67
CA ASN A 35 -27.20 16.86 7.59
C ASN A 35 -27.18 15.37 8.01
N THR A 36 -28.35 14.77 8.12
CA THR A 36 -28.54 13.40 8.62
C THR A 36 -28.25 12.30 7.58
N THR A 37 -27.95 12.65 6.35
CA THR A 37 -27.64 11.70 5.26
C THR A 37 -26.27 11.99 4.68
N MET A 38 -25.62 10.97 4.13
CA MET A 38 -24.31 11.09 3.49
C MET A 38 -24.31 12.17 2.38
N ASP A 39 -25.30 12.15 1.50
CA ASP A 39 -25.41 13.12 0.41
C ASP A 39 -25.43 14.57 0.90
N LYS A 40 -26.20 14.84 1.99
CA LYS A 40 -26.25 16.18 2.59
C LYS A 40 -24.92 16.58 3.23
N ILE A 41 -24.26 15.64 3.91
CA ILE A 41 -22.94 15.89 4.50
C ILE A 41 -21.94 16.24 3.39
N VAL A 42 -21.87 15.43 2.33
CA VAL A 42 -20.96 15.66 1.20
C VAL A 42 -21.23 17.00 0.52
N ALA A 43 -22.51 17.33 0.27
CA ALA A 43 -22.89 18.58 -0.39
C ALA A 43 -22.55 19.84 0.44
N ASN A 44 -22.70 19.77 1.77
CA ASN A 44 -22.66 20.98 2.61
C ASN A 44 -21.36 21.10 3.45
N ALA A 45 -20.51 20.07 3.48
CA ALA A 45 -19.33 20.07 4.34
C ALA A 45 -18.33 21.17 3.96
N GLU A 46 -18.01 21.31 2.67
CA GLU A 46 -17.01 22.29 2.20
C GLU A 46 -17.51 23.73 2.39
N GLU A 47 -18.77 24.01 2.09
CA GLU A 47 -19.36 25.34 2.30
C GLU A 47 -19.39 25.72 3.78
N SER A 48 -19.55 24.74 4.67
CA SER A 48 -19.50 24.92 6.11
C SER A 48 -18.09 24.95 6.69
N GLY A 49 -17.05 24.84 5.85
CA GLY A 49 -15.65 24.86 6.25
C GLY A 49 -15.14 23.56 6.88
N TYR A 50 -15.87 22.46 6.71
CA TYR A 50 -15.46 21.14 7.22
C TYR A 50 -14.69 20.35 6.17
N ARG A 51 -13.70 19.60 6.62
CA ARG A 51 -12.87 18.77 5.75
C ARG A 51 -13.54 17.42 5.49
N LEU A 52 -13.86 17.15 4.24
CA LEU A 52 -14.31 15.85 3.78
C LEU A 52 -13.11 14.95 3.44
N LEU A 53 -13.15 13.69 3.89
CA LEU A 53 -12.17 12.66 3.55
C LEU A 53 -12.91 11.43 3.06
N GLU A 54 -12.74 11.10 1.79
CA GLU A 54 -13.25 9.87 1.20
C GLU A 54 -12.22 8.75 1.25
N ARG A 55 -12.66 7.54 1.51
CA ARG A 55 -11.82 6.38 1.50
C ARG A 55 -12.52 5.14 0.97
N ALA A 56 -12.11 4.70 -0.21
CA ALA A 56 -12.74 3.58 -0.93
C ALA A 56 -12.44 2.19 -0.32
N ASP A 57 -11.31 2.01 0.34
CA ASP A 57 -10.82 0.72 0.84
C ASP A 57 -10.53 0.80 2.34
N PHE A 58 -11.54 0.67 3.18
CA PHE A 58 -11.38 0.63 4.63
C PHE A 58 -11.40 -0.83 5.11
N ARG A 59 -10.37 -1.28 5.83
CA ARG A 59 -10.18 -2.68 6.21
C ARG A 59 -10.23 -2.88 7.72
N SER A 60 -10.58 -4.09 8.16
CA SER A 60 -10.61 -4.47 9.57
C SER A 60 -9.26 -4.36 10.30
N ALA A 61 -8.15 -4.34 9.57
CA ALA A 61 -6.81 -4.13 10.11
C ALA A 61 -6.47 -2.65 10.36
N GLU A 62 -7.35 -1.72 10.00
CA GLU A 62 -7.12 -0.30 10.26
C GLU A 62 -7.28 0.02 11.75
N HIS A 63 -6.41 0.87 12.25
CA HIS A 63 -6.39 1.27 13.66
C HIS A 63 -6.84 2.71 13.88
N ARG A 64 -7.06 3.47 12.81
CA ARG A 64 -7.44 4.90 12.85
C ARG A 64 -8.35 5.26 11.69
N VAL A 65 -9.27 6.15 11.92
CA VAL A 65 -10.10 6.77 10.88
C VAL A 65 -9.46 8.11 10.51
N GLY A 66 -9.27 8.36 9.22
CA GLY A 66 -8.72 9.62 8.70
C GLY A 66 -7.31 9.99 9.21
N GLY A 67 -6.54 9.02 9.72
CA GLY A 67 -5.25 9.27 10.34
C GLY A 67 -5.31 9.83 11.78
N VAL A 68 -6.50 10.10 12.30
CA VAL A 68 -6.72 10.70 13.62
C VAL A 68 -6.58 9.62 14.71
N LYS A 69 -5.96 9.98 15.82
CA LYS A 69 -5.85 9.13 17.02
C LYS A 69 -7.19 9.07 17.77
N GLY A 70 -7.36 8.08 18.64
CA GLY A 70 -8.55 8.00 19.53
C GLY A 70 -9.84 7.66 18.80
N THR A 71 -9.82 7.11 17.59
CA THR A 71 -11.00 6.84 16.74
C THR A 71 -11.57 5.43 16.89
N ARG A 72 -11.31 4.75 18.02
CA ARG A 72 -11.75 3.37 18.25
C ARG A 72 -13.26 3.18 18.20
N GLU A 73 -14.01 4.12 18.74
CA GLU A 73 -15.47 4.04 18.75
C GLU A 73 -16.05 4.25 17.34
N ALA A 74 -15.47 5.16 16.56
CA ALA A 74 -15.81 5.33 15.15
C ALA A 74 -15.49 4.05 14.34
N LEU A 75 -14.36 3.38 14.62
CA LEU A 75 -14.02 2.09 14.00
C LEU A 75 -15.05 1.01 14.30
N LYS A 76 -15.46 0.86 15.56
CA LYS A 76 -16.48 -0.10 15.95
C LYS A 76 -17.79 0.17 15.23
N TRP A 77 -18.17 1.43 15.13
CA TRP A 77 -19.38 1.83 14.45
C TRP A 77 -19.31 1.49 12.94
N ILE A 78 -18.20 1.80 12.25
CA ILE A 78 -18.03 1.50 10.82
C ILE A 78 -18.30 0.01 10.52
N PHE A 79 -17.82 -0.90 11.40
CA PHE A 79 -17.99 -2.35 11.18
C PHE A 79 -19.35 -2.89 11.65
N ALA A 80 -20.16 -2.10 12.35
CA ALA A 80 -21.49 -2.46 12.78
C ALA A 80 -22.63 -1.80 11.98
N ALA A 81 -22.32 -0.68 11.31
CA ALA A 81 -23.29 0.13 10.58
C ALA A 81 -23.74 -0.52 9.28
N LYS A 82 -24.85 -0.04 8.75
CA LYS A 82 -25.40 -0.40 7.44
C LYS A 82 -25.05 0.66 6.41
N GLU A 83 -25.09 0.27 5.14
CA GLU A 83 -24.90 1.22 4.02
C GLU A 83 -25.89 2.39 4.13
N GLY A 84 -25.38 3.60 3.90
CA GLY A 84 -26.13 4.85 3.97
C GLY A 84 -26.28 5.44 5.38
N GLU A 85 -25.87 4.75 6.43
CA GLU A 85 -25.94 5.27 7.79
C GLU A 85 -24.86 6.33 8.06
N VAL A 86 -25.21 7.28 8.92
CA VAL A 86 -24.31 8.33 9.44
C VAL A 86 -24.13 8.11 10.94
N SER A 87 -22.89 8.19 11.41
CA SER A 87 -22.56 7.96 12.82
C SER A 87 -22.97 9.14 13.71
N PRO A 88 -23.04 8.90 15.03
CA PRO A 88 -22.98 10.00 15.99
C PRO A 88 -21.67 10.79 15.83
N LEU A 89 -21.62 11.99 16.44
CA LEU A 89 -20.42 12.77 16.57
C LEU A 89 -19.46 12.10 17.54
N TYR A 90 -18.19 11.99 17.16
CA TYR A 90 -17.10 11.48 17.99
C TYR A 90 -16.11 12.58 18.32
N GLU A 91 -15.68 12.62 19.57
CA GLU A 91 -14.56 13.40 20.04
C GLU A 91 -13.30 12.53 19.94
N CYS A 92 -12.31 12.97 19.18
CA CYS A 92 -11.14 12.20 18.81
C CYS A 92 -9.84 12.99 19.03
N GLY A 93 -8.71 12.34 18.75
CA GLY A 93 -7.41 12.93 18.97
C GLY A 93 -7.07 13.03 20.46
N GLU A 94 -6.53 14.16 20.83
CA GLU A 94 -6.28 14.58 22.23
C GLU A 94 -7.27 15.72 22.59
N ASN A 95 -8.56 15.53 22.28
CA ASN A 95 -9.65 16.53 22.32
C ASN A 95 -9.46 17.69 21.34
N ASP A 96 -8.87 17.43 20.21
CA ASP A 96 -8.55 18.40 19.18
C ASP A 96 -9.25 18.09 17.83
N HIS A 97 -10.02 17.01 17.78
CA HIS A 97 -10.78 16.61 16.58
C HIS A 97 -12.20 16.22 16.92
N LEU A 98 -13.14 16.70 16.13
CA LEU A 98 -14.52 16.23 16.07
C LEU A 98 -14.73 15.48 14.76
N MET A 99 -15.40 14.35 14.80
CA MET A 99 -15.55 13.48 13.63
C MET A 99 -16.97 12.93 13.54
N VAL A 100 -17.50 12.88 12.34
CA VAL A 100 -18.67 12.08 11.95
C VAL A 100 -18.26 11.18 10.79
N VAL A 101 -18.83 10.01 10.71
CA VAL A 101 -18.53 9.03 9.66
C VAL A 101 -19.84 8.64 8.97
N ALA A 102 -19.82 8.62 7.65
CA ALA A 102 -20.90 8.06 6.84
C ALA A 102 -20.40 6.80 6.13
N LEU A 103 -21.19 5.73 6.16
CA LEU A 103 -20.85 4.47 5.48
C LEU A 103 -21.57 4.40 4.14
N GLU A 104 -20.82 4.59 3.07
CA GLU A 104 -21.37 4.56 1.72
C GLU A 104 -21.69 3.15 1.27
N LYS A 105 -20.72 2.23 1.38
CA LYS A 105 -20.83 0.89 0.83
C LYS A 105 -20.01 -0.14 1.59
N ILE A 106 -20.56 -1.34 1.69
CA ILE A 106 -19.87 -2.52 2.22
C ILE A 106 -19.43 -3.38 1.04
N ASN A 107 -18.13 -3.54 0.87
CA ASN A 107 -17.59 -4.45 -0.13
C ASN A 107 -17.44 -5.85 0.51
N PRO A 108 -18.25 -6.84 0.13
CA PRO A 108 -18.14 -8.19 0.69
C PRO A 108 -16.79 -8.81 0.35
N ALA A 109 -16.33 -9.72 1.20
CA ALA A 109 -15.14 -10.50 0.93
C ALA A 109 -15.31 -11.29 -0.36
N GLY A 110 -14.35 -11.20 -1.28
CA GLY A 110 -14.43 -11.86 -2.57
C GLY A 110 -13.43 -11.30 -3.59
N TYR A 111 -13.65 -11.63 -4.84
CA TYR A 111 -12.85 -11.10 -5.94
C TYR A 111 -13.26 -9.65 -6.23
N ARG A 112 -12.27 -8.79 -6.45
CA ARG A 112 -12.52 -7.42 -6.88
C ARG A 112 -13.20 -7.39 -8.24
N ASN A 113 -14.06 -6.38 -8.44
CA ASN A 113 -14.68 -6.16 -9.75
C ASN A 113 -13.58 -5.97 -10.81
N ILE A 114 -13.72 -6.70 -11.92
CA ILE A 114 -12.75 -6.70 -13.02
C ILE A 114 -12.46 -5.29 -13.55
N ASN A 115 -13.47 -4.42 -13.59
CA ASN A 115 -13.33 -3.05 -14.08
C ASN A 115 -12.36 -2.20 -13.22
N LEU A 116 -12.26 -2.50 -11.92
CA LEU A 116 -11.36 -1.79 -10.98
C LEU A 116 -9.91 -2.27 -11.07
N VAL A 117 -9.67 -3.44 -11.64
CA VAL A 117 -8.35 -4.08 -11.68
C VAL A 117 -7.88 -4.40 -13.09
N ALA A 118 -8.68 -4.12 -14.10
CA ALA A 118 -8.42 -4.49 -15.50
C ALA A 118 -7.06 -4.01 -16.00
N ASP A 119 -6.71 -2.75 -15.77
CA ASP A 119 -5.44 -2.19 -16.24
C ASP A 119 -4.23 -2.83 -15.55
N MET A 120 -4.33 -3.08 -14.25
CA MET A 120 -3.29 -3.77 -13.49
C MET A 120 -3.13 -5.23 -13.98
N LEU A 121 -4.22 -5.96 -14.14
CA LEU A 121 -4.20 -7.34 -14.64
C LEU A 121 -3.68 -7.40 -16.07
N LYS A 122 -4.07 -6.45 -16.93
CA LYS A 122 -3.58 -6.38 -18.32
C LYS A 122 -2.06 -6.19 -18.35
N ALA A 123 -1.51 -5.33 -17.51
CA ALA A 123 -0.07 -5.11 -17.40
C ALA A 123 0.66 -6.39 -16.98
N GLU A 124 0.16 -7.09 -15.96
CA GLU A 124 0.75 -8.36 -15.49
C GLU A 124 0.65 -9.46 -16.56
N ILE A 125 -0.50 -9.62 -17.22
CA ILE A 125 -0.68 -10.60 -18.30
C ILE A 125 0.27 -10.32 -19.47
N ILE A 126 0.45 -9.06 -19.86
CA ILE A 126 1.41 -8.68 -20.91
C ILE A 126 2.82 -9.04 -20.50
N LYS A 127 3.20 -8.78 -19.26
CA LYS A 127 4.51 -9.12 -18.71
C LYS A 127 4.74 -10.63 -18.73
N ASP A 128 3.74 -11.41 -18.32
CA ASP A 128 3.81 -12.87 -18.32
C ASP A 128 3.97 -13.43 -19.74
N LYS A 129 3.17 -12.95 -20.69
CA LYS A 129 3.29 -13.36 -22.10
C LYS A 129 4.62 -12.99 -22.72
N LYS A 130 5.19 -11.83 -22.37
CA LYS A 130 6.54 -11.46 -22.80
C LYS A 130 7.58 -12.41 -22.21
N ALA A 131 7.46 -12.77 -20.94
CA ALA A 131 8.37 -13.70 -20.29
C ALA A 131 8.29 -15.10 -20.93
N GLU A 132 7.09 -15.61 -21.19
CA GLU A 132 6.87 -16.90 -21.90
C GLU A 132 7.55 -16.90 -23.27
N LYS A 133 7.41 -15.82 -24.04
CA LYS A 133 8.06 -15.69 -25.35
C LYS A 133 9.57 -15.72 -25.23
N LEU A 134 10.15 -14.95 -24.31
CA LEU A 134 11.60 -14.95 -24.06
C LEU A 134 12.11 -16.31 -23.58
N ILE A 135 11.36 -16.99 -22.71
CA ILE A 135 11.70 -18.34 -22.25
C ILE A 135 11.75 -19.31 -23.42
N ALA A 136 10.78 -19.22 -24.35
CA ALA A 136 10.78 -20.07 -25.53
C ALA A 136 11.96 -19.81 -26.47
N GLU A 137 12.34 -18.54 -26.63
CA GLU A 137 13.51 -18.14 -27.44
C GLU A 137 14.83 -18.60 -26.79
N MET A 138 14.94 -18.54 -25.46
CA MET A 138 16.15 -18.93 -24.71
C MET A 138 16.30 -20.43 -24.49
N LYS A 139 15.25 -21.21 -24.66
CA LYS A 139 15.16 -22.66 -24.35
C LYS A 139 16.07 -23.52 -25.23
N GLY A 140 17.00 -23.14 -25.85
CA GLY A 140 17.95 -23.95 -26.63
C GLY A 140 19.38 -23.49 -26.44
N ALA A 141 19.57 -22.46 -25.63
CA ALA A 141 20.89 -21.91 -25.39
C ALA A 141 21.71 -22.82 -24.46
N ASN A 142 22.89 -23.20 -24.89
CA ASN A 142 23.80 -24.09 -24.15
C ASN A 142 25.04 -23.34 -23.62
N SER A 143 25.20 -22.05 -23.95
CA SER A 143 26.30 -21.24 -23.45
C SER A 143 25.88 -19.78 -23.26
N ILE A 144 26.60 -19.06 -22.42
CA ILE A 144 26.40 -17.63 -22.16
C ILE A 144 26.61 -16.80 -23.44
N ASP A 145 27.52 -17.19 -24.29
CA ASP A 145 27.79 -16.47 -25.55
C ASP A 145 26.65 -16.61 -26.55
N GLN A 146 25.96 -17.76 -26.58
CA GLN A 146 24.75 -17.87 -27.36
C GLN A 146 23.65 -16.94 -26.85
N VAL A 147 23.47 -16.82 -25.53
CA VAL A 147 22.50 -15.90 -24.93
C VAL A 147 22.85 -14.44 -25.19
N LYS A 148 24.14 -14.06 -25.11
CA LYS A 148 24.61 -12.69 -25.43
C LYS A 148 24.30 -12.25 -26.87
N ASN A 149 24.27 -13.20 -27.78
CA ASN A 149 23.96 -12.93 -29.19
C ASN A 149 22.46 -12.83 -29.50
N MET A 150 21.62 -13.10 -28.51
CA MET A 150 20.18 -12.90 -28.64
C MET A 150 19.82 -11.43 -28.60
N ALA A 151 18.80 -11.02 -29.35
CA ALA A 151 18.35 -9.61 -29.37
C ALA A 151 17.98 -9.12 -27.98
N ASN A 152 18.51 -7.96 -27.61
CA ASN A 152 18.29 -7.29 -26.31
C ASN A 152 18.81 -8.05 -25.08
N ALA A 153 19.66 -9.06 -25.24
CA ALA A 153 20.32 -9.68 -24.11
C ALA A 153 21.47 -8.79 -23.59
N VAL A 154 21.51 -8.58 -22.29
CA VAL A 154 22.57 -7.82 -21.60
C VAL A 154 23.17 -8.71 -20.53
N SER A 155 24.51 -8.76 -20.45
CA SER A 155 25.21 -9.49 -19.41
C SER A 155 25.58 -8.57 -18.25
N ASP A 156 25.38 -9.05 -17.03
CA ASP A 156 25.78 -8.39 -15.79
C ASP A 156 26.36 -9.44 -14.82
N SER A 157 27.02 -9.01 -13.77
CA SER A 157 27.52 -9.87 -12.72
C SER A 157 26.99 -9.44 -11.37
N VAL A 158 26.42 -10.38 -10.63
CA VAL A 158 25.93 -10.15 -9.27
C VAL A 158 26.82 -10.90 -8.29
N LYS A 159 27.37 -10.18 -7.31
CA LYS A 159 28.23 -10.74 -6.26
C LYS A 159 27.46 -10.90 -4.96
N HIS A 160 27.83 -11.89 -4.16
CA HIS A 160 27.31 -12.13 -2.81
C HIS A 160 25.78 -12.30 -2.75
N ILE A 161 25.26 -13.23 -3.52
CA ILE A 161 23.83 -13.62 -3.45
C ILE A 161 23.61 -14.44 -2.17
N THR A 162 22.62 -14.02 -1.35
CA THR A 162 22.19 -14.73 -0.14
C THR A 162 20.67 -14.85 -0.10
N PHE A 163 20.13 -15.76 0.73
CA PHE A 163 18.69 -15.87 0.93
C PHE A 163 18.09 -14.67 1.69
N SER A 164 18.88 -14.01 2.53
CA SER A 164 18.43 -12.82 3.29
C SER A 164 18.49 -11.53 2.49
N ALA A 165 19.25 -11.51 1.39
CA ALA A 165 19.36 -10.37 0.48
C ALA A 165 19.15 -10.86 -0.95
N PRO A 166 17.98 -10.60 -1.57
CA PRO A 166 17.71 -10.96 -2.96
C PRO A 166 18.75 -10.37 -3.90
N ALA A 167 19.09 -11.12 -4.96
CA ALA A 167 19.99 -10.63 -6.00
C ALA A 167 19.44 -9.34 -6.63
N TYR A 168 20.18 -8.25 -6.54
CA TYR A 168 19.86 -7.01 -7.22
C TYR A 168 20.56 -6.98 -8.58
N VAL A 169 19.79 -6.87 -9.65
CA VAL A 169 20.30 -6.81 -11.02
C VAL A 169 20.32 -5.34 -11.48
N SER A 170 21.50 -4.79 -11.69
CA SER A 170 21.69 -3.37 -11.97
C SER A 170 21.04 -2.94 -13.29
N VAL A 171 21.10 -3.79 -14.30
CA VAL A 171 20.55 -3.53 -15.63
C VAL A 171 19.03 -3.36 -15.59
N THR A 172 18.34 -4.21 -14.86
CA THR A 172 16.87 -4.16 -14.73
C THR A 172 16.41 -3.30 -13.56
N ARG A 173 17.35 -2.85 -12.71
CA ARG A 173 17.09 -2.11 -11.47
C ARG A 173 16.07 -2.80 -10.55
N ALA A 174 16.11 -4.12 -10.50
CA ALA A 174 15.16 -4.91 -9.76
C ALA A 174 15.84 -5.93 -8.85
N SER A 175 15.19 -6.22 -7.72
CA SER A 175 15.53 -7.35 -6.87
C SER A 175 14.86 -8.61 -7.40
N GLU A 176 15.68 -9.65 -7.59
CA GLU A 176 15.29 -10.91 -8.22
C GLU A 176 15.50 -12.11 -7.29
N PRO A 177 14.54 -12.39 -6.38
CA PRO A 177 14.66 -13.51 -5.43
C PRO A 177 14.84 -14.87 -6.13
N ALA A 178 14.23 -15.04 -7.30
CA ALA A 178 14.34 -16.27 -8.08
C ALA A 178 15.80 -16.60 -8.42
N LEU A 179 16.63 -15.61 -8.74
CA LEU A 179 18.03 -15.84 -9.06
C LEU A 179 18.81 -16.44 -7.88
N GLY A 180 18.55 -15.97 -6.65
CA GLY A 180 19.15 -16.53 -5.45
C GLY A 180 18.81 -18.01 -5.26
N ALA A 181 17.54 -18.37 -5.46
CA ALA A 181 17.07 -19.74 -5.33
C ALA A 181 17.69 -20.68 -6.39
N TYR A 182 17.80 -20.21 -7.63
CA TYR A 182 18.41 -21.00 -8.69
C TYR A 182 19.96 -21.07 -8.53
N ALA A 183 20.61 -19.97 -8.17
CA ALA A 183 22.05 -19.93 -7.97
C ALA A 183 22.51 -20.90 -6.85
N SER A 184 21.72 -21.04 -5.78
CA SER A 184 22.04 -21.97 -4.68
C SER A 184 22.02 -23.45 -5.09
N LYS A 185 21.39 -23.82 -6.20
CA LYS A 185 21.27 -25.18 -6.73
C LYS A 185 21.99 -25.37 -8.06
N ALA A 186 22.51 -24.31 -8.66
CA ALA A 186 23.20 -24.37 -9.94
C ALA A 186 24.53 -25.11 -9.81
N GLU A 187 24.86 -25.89 -10.82
CA GLU A 187 26.18 -26.49 -10.96
C GLU A 187 27.19 -25.41 -11.42
N ILE A 188 28.38 -25.43 -10.81
CA ILE A 188 29.44 -24.49 -11.12
C ILE A 188 29.84 -24.61 -12.61
N ASN A 189 30.03 -23.48 -13.27
CA ASN A 189 30.36 -23.37 -14.69
C ASN A 189 29.30 -23.94 -15.66
N LYS A 190 28.09 -24.24 -15.20
CA LYS A 190 27.00 -24.70 -16.03
C LYS A 190 25.92 -23.63 -16.21
N LEU A 191 25.47 -23.43 -17.44
CA LEU A 191 24.37 -22.53 -17.73
C LEU A 191 23.06 -23.06 -17.13
N THR A 192 22.36 -22.23 -16.37
CA THR A 192 21.10 -22.54 -15.69
C THR A 192 20.04 -21.53 -16.09
N GLY A 193 18.86 -22.01 -16.43
CA GLY A 193 17.72 -21.20 -16.86
C GLY A 193 17.01 -21.82 -18.07
N PRO A 194 16.09 -21.10 -18.70
CA PRO A 194 15.67 -19.72 -18.44
C PRO A 194 14.83 -19.56 -17.15
N ILE A 195 15.09 -18.50 -16.39
CA ILE A 195 14.48 -18.20 -15.10
C ILE A 195 13.60 -16.97 -15.25
N LYS A 196 12.31 -17.08 -14.97
CA LYS A 196 11.43 -15.92 -14.88
C LYS A 196 11.67 -15.17 -13.59
N GLY A 197 12.07 -13.93 -13.68
CA GLY A 197 12.21 -13.00 -12.56
C GLY A 197 11.11 -11.95 -12.51
N ASN A 198 11.29 -10.96 -11.64
CA ASN A 198 10.36 -9.86 -11.46
C ASN A 198 10.37 -8.87 -12.65
N ALA A 199 11.55 -8.57 -13.18
CA ALA A 199 11.72 -7.56 -14.24
C ALA A 199 12.23 -8.15 -15.57
N GLY A 200 12.54 -9.43 -15.62
CA GLY A 200 13.09 -10.04 -16.83
C GLY A 200 13.12 -11.57 -16.80
N VAL A 201 13.66 -12.14 -17.86
CA VAL A 201 14.02 -13.55 -17.97
C VAL A 201 15.54 -13.66 -17.98
N TYR A 202 16.07 -14.59 -17.21
CA TYR A 202 17.49 -14.68 -16.93
C TYR A 202 18.05 -16.07 -17.24
N MET A 203 19.27 -16.10 -17.74
CA MET A 203 20.15 -17.26 -17.74
C MET A 203 21.33 -16.94 -16.81
N ILE A 204 21.67 -17.85 -15.93
CA ILE A 204 22.76 -17.66 -14.98
C ILE A 204 23.84 -18.72 -15.14
N GLN A 205 25.07 -18.35 -14.84
CA GLN A 205 26.17 -19.28 -14.67
C GLN A 205 26.90 -18.90 -13.37
N VAL A 206 27.08 -19.87 -12.50
CA VAL A 206 27.72 -19.72 -11.19
C VAL A 206 29.17 -20.18 -11.27
#